data_e5d83cf20bced4c08b94e26afdc60782
#
_entry.id   e5d83cf20bced4c08b94e26afdc60782
#
_cell.length_a   1.000
_cell.length_b   1.000
_cell.length_c   1.000
_cell.angle_alpha   90.00
_cell.angle_beta   90.00
_cell.angle_gamma   90.00
#
_symmetry.space_group_name_H-M   'P 1'
#
loop_
_entity.id
_entity.type
_entity.pdbx_description
1 polymer ?
#
loop_
_entity_poly.entity_id
_entity_poly.type
_entity_poly.pdbx_seq_one_letter_code
_entity_poly.pdbx_strand_id
1 'polypeptide(L)'
;MDWNKFRLLRATALAMTCGVLLSILTTCSISYKFEGGSINYDKTQTIHISEFPNRTPNYPLLSQVFDLALRKRFIEQTRLREVSSNADIEIEGEITNYQLTPQAVRDGDFASKTRLTISIRVHYINNKESNKDVDQTFSAFRDFDSAQALESVESDLVKQIVDEIVDMIYNATVANW
;
A
#
# COMPACT_ATOMS: atom_id res chain seq x y z
N MET A 1 -48.48 -37.19 -48.94
CA MET A 1 -47.19 -36.68 -48.37
C MET A 1 -47.52 -35.51 -47.46
N ASP A 2 -47.55 -35.77 -46.15
CA ASP A 2 -48.24 -34.91 -45.15
C ASP A 2 -47.45 -33.66 -44.81
N TRP A 3 -47.80 -32.55 -45.44
CA TRP A 3 -47.18 -31.23 -45.19
C TRP A 3 -47.40 -30.75 -43.75
N ASN A 4 -48.48 -31.16 -43.11
CA ASN A 4 -48.76 -30.77 -41.71
C ASN A 4 -47.76 -31.42 -40.70
N LYS A 5 -47.22 -32.59 -40.96
CA LYS A 5 -46.20 -33.23 -40.13
C LYS A 5 -44.86 -32.47 -40.17
N PHE A 6 -44.51 -31.91 -41.32
CA PHE A 6 -43.30 -31.10 -41.48
C PHE A 6 -43.33 -29.76 -40.72
N ARG A 7 -44.53 -29.12 -40.63
CA ARG A 7 -44.73 -27.89 -39.89
C ARG A 7 -44.66 -28.10 -38.37
N LEU A 8 -45.21 -29.21 -37.88
CA LEU A 8 -45.15 -29.62 -36.47
C LEU A 8 -43.72 -29.95 -36.02
N LEU A 9 -42.96 -30.69 -36.85
CA LEU A 9 -41.58 -31.01 -36.56
C LEU A 9 -40.65 -29.78 -36.51
N ARG A 10 -40.91 -28.77 -37.36
CA ARG A 10 -40.18 -27.52 -37.33
C ARG A 10 -40.51 -26.67 -36.09
N ALA A 11 -41.75 -26.64 -35.67
CA ALA A 11 -42.15 -25.90 -34.48
C ALA A 11 -41.58 -26.47 -33.17
N THR A 12 -41.55 -27.83 -33.07
CA THR A 12 -40.96 -28.51 -31.92
C THR A 12 -39.43 -28.38 -31.88
N ALA A 13 -38.75 -28.39 -33.01
CA ALA A 13 -37.33 -28.19 -33.10
C ALA A 13 -36.94 -26.73 -32.71
N LEU A 14 -37.71 -25.71 -33.16
CA LEU A 14 -37.48 -24.34 -32.79
C LEU A 14 -37.73 -24.06 -31.30
N ALA A 15 -38.73 -24.67 -30.68
CA ALA A 15 -39.03 -24.57 -29.27
C ALA A 15 -37.95 -25.22 -28.42
N MET A 16 -37.38 -26.35 -28.87
CA MET A 16 -36.31 -27.04 -28.17
C MET A 16 -34.97 -26.28 -28.21
N THR A 17 -34.67 -25.65 -29.35
CA THR A 17 -33.44 -24.80 -29.47
C THR A 17 -33.55 -23.51 -28.67
N CYS A 18 -34.74 -22.91 -28.58
CA CYS A 18 -34.95 -21.70 -27.77
C CYS A 18 -34.84 -22.00 -26.26
N GLY A 19 -35.32 -23.17 -25.80
CA GLY A 19 -35.26 -23.62 -24.42
C GLY A 19 -33.80 -23.90 -23.98
N VAL A 20 -32.95 -24.48 -24.86
CA VAL A 20 -31.53 -24.73 -24.58
C VAL A 20 -30.73 -23.43 -24.56
N LEU A 21 -31.06 -22.46 -25.40
CA LEU A 21 -30.38 -21.15 -25.43
C LEU A 21 -30.69 -20.30 -24.19
N LEU A 22 -31.88 -20.45 -23.58
CA LEU A 22 -32.28 -19.72 -22.39
C LEU A 22 -31.62 -20.25 -21.10
N SER A 23 -31.19 -21.53 -21.11
CA SER A 23 -30.52 -22.16 -19.95
C SER A 23 -29.05 -21.79 -19.81
N ILE A 24 -28.45 -21.13 -20.80
CA ILE A 24 -27.01 -20.75 -20.77
C ILE A 24 -26.81 -19.36 -20.11
N LEU A 25 -27.91 -18.63 -19.81
CA LEU A 25 -27.86 -17.30 -19.19
C LEU A 25 -27.87 -17.30 -17.66
N THR A 26 -27.66 -18.45 -17.01
CA THR A 26 -27.30 -18.45 -15.58
C THR A 26 -25.84 -18.01 -15.44
N THR A 27 -25.61 -16.71 -15.62
CA THR A 27 -24.36 -16.08 -15.20
C THR A 27 -24.27 -16.24 -13.69
N CYS A 28 -23.43 -17.19 -13.25
CA CYS A 28 -22.94 -17.17 -11.89
C CYS A 28 -22.28 -15.83 -11.66
N SER A 29 -22.94 -14.92 -10.94
CA SER A 29 -22.35 -13.77 -10.34
C SER A 29 -21.34 -14.27 -9.30
N ILE A 30 -20.10 -14.50 -9.70
CA ILE A 30 -19.01 -14.73 -8.76
C ILE A 30 -18.76 -13.37 -8.12
N SER A 31 -19.37 -13.18 -6.96
CA SER A 31 -19.02 -12.07 -6.06
C SER A 31 -17.63 -12.39 -5.52
N TYR A 32 -16.58 -11.86 -6.16
CA TYR A 32 -15.27 -11.76 -5.55
C TYR A 32 -15.40 -10.76 -4.38
N LYS A 33 -15.62 -11.29 -3.19
CA LYS A 33 -15.22 -10.57 -1.99
C LYS A 33 -13.70 -10.50 -2.04
N PHE A 34 -13.20 -9.39 -2.49
CA PHE A 34 -11.81 -9.01 -2.29
C PHE A 34 -11.67 -8.76 -0.77
N GLU A 35 -11.41 -9.81 -0.01
CA GLU A 35 -10.88 -9.70 1.37
C GLU A 35 -9.37 -9.41 1.27
N GLY A 36 -9.03 -8.45 0.44
CA GLY A 36 -7.68 -7.96 0.24
C GLY A 36 -7.38 -6.84 1.22
N GLY A 37 -7.30 -7.17 2.47
CA GLY A 37 -6.81 -6.31 3.54
C GLY A 37 -6.66 -7.16 4.78
N SER A 38 -5.49 -7.15 5.40
CA SER A 38 -5.23 -7.94 6.60
C SER A 38 -6.02 -7.44 7.82
N ILE A 39 -6.74 -6.31 7.70
CA ILE A 39 -7.53 -5.73 8.77
C ILE A 39 -8.95 -6.30 8.76
N ASN A 40 -9.34 -6.93 9.86
CA ASN A 40 -10.73 -7.29 10.13
C ASN A 40 -11.47 -6.07 10.69
N TYR A 41 -12.16 -5.30 9.84
CA TYR A 41 -12.88 -4.09 10.24
C TYR A 41 -14.06 -4.33 11.20
N ASP A 42 -14.53 -5.57 11.37
CA ASP A 42 -15.55 -5.89 12.37
C ASP A 42 -14.98 -5.87 13.80
N LYS A 43 -13.67 -6.09 13.93
CA LYS A 43 -12.95 -6.13 15.20
C LYS A 43 -12.03 -4.92 15.43
N THR A 44 -11.53 -4.32 14.35
CA THR A 44 -10.48 -3.31 14.38
C THR A 44 -10.97 -2.05 13.66
N GLN A 45 -11.27 -1.00 14.44
CA GLN A 45 -11.89 0.22 13.95
C GLN A 45 -11.08 1.48 14.23
N THR A 46 -10.11 1.39 15.15
CA THR A 46 -9.37 2.55 15.62
C THR A 46 -7.87 2.37 15.47
N ILE A 47 -7.18 3.47 15.24
CA ILE A 47 -5.72 3.53 15.10
C ILE A 47 -5.17 4.69 15.94
N HIS A 48 -4.05 4.44 16.60
CA HIS A 48 -3.20 5.47 17.20
C HIS A 48 -1.86 5.49 16.50
N ILE A 49 -1.46 6.65 16.00
CA ILE A 49 -0.15 6.85 15.39
C ILE A 49 0.62 7.82 16.27
N SER A 50 1.65 7.31 16.93
CA SER A 50 2.56 8.10 17.75
C SER A 50 3.42 9.04 16.89
N GLU A 51 4.00 10.07 17.50
CA GLU A 51 5.01 10.88 16.83
C GLU A 51 6.30 10.06 16.70
N PHE A 52 6.96 10.16 15.55
CA PHE A 52 8.22 9.49 15.25
C PHE A 52 9.40 10.42 15.50
N PRO A 53 10.08 10.33 16.64
CA PRO A 53 11.23 11.17 16.92
C PRO A 53 12.35 10.97 15.92
N ASN A 54 12.90 12.06 15.42
CA ASN A 54 14.09 12.03 14.58
C ASN A 54 15.35 11.90 15.46
N ARG A 55 16.02 10.73 15.40
CA ARG A 55 17.27 10.48 16.13
C ARG A 55 18.50 10.94 15.36
N THR A 56 18.31 11.47 14.17
CA THR A 56 19.41 11.99 13.38
C THR A 56 19.56 13.51 13.55
N PRO A 57 20.78 14.06 13.43
CA PRO A 57 20.98 15.51 13.53
C PRO A 57 20.54 16.25 12.26
N ASN A 58 20.24 15.52 11.20
CA ASN A 58 19.99 16.07 9.87
C ASN A 58 18.51 16.27 9.64
N TYR A 59 18.16 17.25 8.81
CA TYR A 59 16.82 17.58 8.36
C TYR A 59 15.77 17.60 9.49
N PRO A 60 15.72 18.66 10.30
CA PRO A 60 14.87 18.74 11.51
C PRO A 60 13.37 18.55 11.24
N LEU A 61 12.90 18.83 10.01
CA LEU A 61 11.51 18.66 9.60
C LEU A 61 11.14 17.23 9.24
N LEU A 62 12.10 16.28 9.25
CA LEU A 62 11.87 14.90 8.78
C LEU A 62 10.76 14.18 9.57
N SER A 63 10.75 14.35 10.89
CA SER A 63 9.67 13.80 11.74
C SER A 63 8.30 14.29 11.28
N GLN A 64 8.15 15.59 11.13
CA GLN A 64 6.88 16.19 10.73
C GLN A 64 6.43 15.74 9.33
N VAL A 65 7.35 15.68 8.36
CA VAL A 65 7.06 15.24 6.99
C VAL A 65 6.62 13.77 6.99
N PHE A 66 7.31 12.91 7.75
CA PHE A 66 6.99 11.50 7.87
C PHE A 66 5.63 11.28 8.57
N ASP A 67 5.41 11.90 9.72
CA ASP A 67 4.18 11.76 10.51
C ASP A 67 2.95 12.17 9.70
N LEU A 68 3.07 13.29 8.97
CA LEU A 68 1.99 13.74 8.09
C LEU A 68 1.69 12.74 6.96
N ALA A 69 2.71 12.24 6.30
CA ALA A 69 2.56 11.28 5.21
C ALA A 69 1.98 9.94 5.69
N LEU A 70 2.46 9.44 6.85
CA LEU A 70 1.98 8.19 7.45
C LEU A 70 0.50 8.30 7.83
N ARG A 71 0.12 9.36 8.58
CA ARG A 71 -1.28 9.62 8.97
C ARG A 71 -2.18 9.72 7.75
N LYS A 72 -1.77 10.51 6.77
CA LYS A 72 -2.51 10.66 5.52
C LYS A 72 -2.75 9.31 4.85
N ARG A 73 -1.70 8.47 4.71
CA ARG A 73 -1.82 7.16 4.06
C ARG A 73 -2.81 6.25 4.76
N PHE A 74 -2.70 6.13 6.08
CA PHE A 74 -3.59 5.24 6.84
C PHE A 74 -5.02 5.73 6.88
N ILE A 75 -5.26 7.04 7.10
CA ILE A 75 -6.62 7.59 7.18
C ILE A 75 -7.33 7.58 5.82
N GLU A 76 -6.62 7.89 4.73
CA GLU A 76 -7.24 7.93 3.40
C GLU A 76 -7.46 6.55 2.78
N GLN A 77 -6.62 5.56 3.13
CA GLN A 77 -6.65 4.24 2.49
C GLN A 77 -7.28 3.15 3.35
N THR A 78 -7.69 3.48 4.59
CA THR A 78 -8.39 2.54 5.47
C THR A 78 -9.70 3.14 5.99
N ARG A 79 -10.50 2.31 6.68
CA ARG A 79 -11.71 2.77 7.39
C ARG A 79 -11.43 3.03 8.87
N LEU A 80 -10.16 3.08 9.26
CA LEU A 80 -9.77 3.29 10.65
C LEU A 80 -9.99 4.76 11.05
N ARG A 81 -10.42 4.95 12.31
CA ARG A 81 -10.53 6.29 12.92
C ARG A 81 -9.34 6.50 13.84
N GLU A 82 -8.65 7.61 13.66
CA GLU A 82 -7.57 8.00 14.56
C GLU A 82 -8.11 8.37 15.94
N VAL A 83 -7.47 7.87 16.99
CA VAL A 83 -7.76 8.14 18.40
C VAL A 83 -6.47 8.40 19.16
N SER A 84 -6.57 9.12 20.29
CA SER A 84 -5.38 9.52 21.07
C SER A 84 -4.86 8.41 22.00
N SER A 85 -5.67 7.39 22.31
CA SER A 85 -5.29 6.30 23.21
C SER A 85 -6.26 5.11 23.10
N ASN A 86 -5.85 3.94 23.61
CA ASN A 86 -6.63 2.72 23.61
C ASN A 86 -7.14 2.33 22.21
N ALA A 87 -6.28 2.47 21.21
CA ALA A 87 -6.58 2.09 19.84
C ALA A 87 -6.54 0.57 19.65
N ASP A 88 -7.28 0.07 18.65
CA ASP A 88 -7.20 -1.33 18.25
C ASP A 88 -5.88 -1.62 17.53
N ILE A 89 -5.34 -0.61 16.84
CA ILE A 89 -4.00 -0.63 16.21
C ILE A 89 -3.19 0.52 16.76
N GLU A 90 -1.93 0.25 17.10
CA GLU A 90 -0.95 1.25 17.50
C GLU A 90 0.25 1.19 16.56
N ILE A 91 0.71 2.36 16.09
CA ILE A 91 1.92 2.50 15.29
C ILE A 91 2.84 3.48 16.00
N GLU A 92 4.03 3.01 16.34
CA GLU A 92 5.07 3.80 16.95
C GLU A 92 6.43 3.48 16.35
N GLY A 93 7.42 4.31 16.60
CA GLY A 93 8.77 4.08 16.10
C GLY A 93 9.64 5.31 16.16
N GLU A 94 10.73 5.26 15.40
CA GLU A 94 11.71 6.35 15.35
C GLU A 94 12.44 6.38 14.01
N ILE A 95 12.89 7.58 13.62
CA ILE A 95 13.76 7.76 12.46
C ILE A 95 15.19 7.51 12.93
N THR A 96 15.81 6.45 12.39
CA THR A 96 17.10 5.93 12.86
C THR A 96 18.29 6.35 12.00
N ASN A 97 18.05 6.65 10.72
CA ASN A 97 19.13 7.00 9.81
C ASN A 97 18.74 8.07 8.79
N TYR A 98 19.66 8.97 8.53
CA TYR A 98 19.68 9.93 7.42
C TYR A 98 21.13 10.04 6.95
N GLN A 99 21.45 9.42 5.83
CA GLN A 99 22.84 9.27 5.40
C GLN A 99 23.02 9.64 3.93
N LEU A 100 24.08 10.42 3.68
CA LEU A 100 24.58 10.73 2.35
C LEU A 100 25.79 9.84 2.04
N THR A 101 25.76 9.13 0.92
CA THR A 101 26.84 8.24 0.50
C THR A 101 27.21 8.52 -0.95
N PRO A 102 28.47 8.95 -1.23
CA PRO A 102 28.94 9.07 -2.60
C PRO A 102 28.87 7.71 -3.31
N GLN A 103 28.37 7.71 -4.54
CA GLN A 103 28.33 6.51 -5.37
C GLN A 103 29.53 6.47 -6.32
N ALA A 104 30.13 5.30 -6.46
CA ALA A 104 31.23 5.12 -7.40
C ALA A 104 30.75 5.35 -8.84
N VAL A 105 31.54 6.09 -9.59
CA VAL A 105 31.31 6.27 -11.04
C VAL A 105 31.58 4.93 -11.72
N ARG A 106 30.60 4.42 -12.47
CA ARG A 106 30.79 3.23 -13.32
C ARG A 106 31.35 3.64 -14.66
N ASP A 107 32.08 2.72 -15.31
CA ASP A 107 32.58 2.95 -16.66
C ASP A 107 31.41 3.32 -17.61
N GLY A 108 31.46 4.53 -18.15
CA GLY A 108 30.41 5.11 -19.01
C GLY A 108 29.48 6.12 -18.35
N ASP A 109 29.52 6.32 -17.02
CA ASP A 109 28.81 7.40 -16.34
C ASP A 109 29.60 8.72 -16.43
N PHE A 110 28.96 9.77 -16.92
CA PHE A 110 29.57 11.10 -17.06
C PHE A 110 29.42 11.98 -15.81
N ALA A 111 28.64 11.55 -14.81
CA ALA A 111 28.41 12.33 -13.59
C ALA A 111 28.51 11.45 -12.33
N SER A 112 29.15 11.96 -11.30
CA SER A 112 29.13 11.36 -9.98
C SER A 112 27.77 11.56 -9.31
N LYS A 113 27.29 10.56 -8.58
CA LYS A 113 26.03 10.61 -7.85
C LYS A 113 26.27 10.54 -6.35
N THR A 114 25.38 11.17 -5.61
CA THR A 114 25.29 11.00 -4.15
C THR A 114 23.94 10.38 -3.82
N ARG A 115 23.96 9.40 -2.93
CA ARG A 115 22.77 8.71 -2.44
C ARG A 115 22.36 9.26 -1.10
N LEU A 116 21.10 9.70 -1.00
CA LEU A 116 20.45 9.95 0.28
C LEU A 116 19.66 8.71 0.68
N THR A 117 19.94 8.16 1.86
CA THR A 117 19.22 7.02 2.45
C THR A 117 18.57 7.44 3.75
N ILE A 118 17.30 7.11 3.93
CA ILE A 118 16.54 7.28 5.18
C ILE A 118 16.10 5.92 5.67
N SER A 119 16.18 5.68 6.99
CA SER A 119 15.69 4.46 7.62
C SER A 119 14.83 4.79 8.84
N ILE A 120 13.72 4.07 8.98
CA ILE A 120 12.73 4.27 10.04
C ILE A 120 12.41 2.92 10.64
N ARG A 121 12.54 2.79 11.95
CA ARG A 121 12.10 1.63 12.70
C ARG A 121 10.65 1.82 13.08
N VAL A 122 9.84 0.80 12.86
CA VAL A 122 8.40 0.81 13.09
C VAL A 122 8.00 -0.39 13.90
N HIS A 123 7.22 -0.13 14.94
CA HIS A 123 6.47 -1.11 15.71
C HIS A 123 4.99 -0.92 15.40
N TYR A 124 4.41 -1.88 14.74
CA TYR A 124 2.98 -1.97 14.50
C TYR A 124 2.40 -3.04 15.39
N ILE A 125 1.45 -2.68 16.23
CA ILE A 125 0.83 -3.54 17.24
C ILE A 125 -0.66 -3.63 16.92
N ASN A 126 -1.16 -4.86 16.78
CA ASN A 126 -2.58 -5.11 16.61
C ASN A 126 -3.15 -5.71 17.92
N ASN A 127 -3.76 -4.87 18.75
CA ASN A 127 -4.33 -5.25 20.05
C ASN A 127 -5.50 -6.25 19.95
N LYS A 128 -6.03 -6.52 18.75
CA LYS A 128 -7.08 -7.52 18.49
C LYS A 128 -6.53 -8.83 17.95
N GLU A 129 -5.40 -8.79 17.24
CA GLU A 129 -4.80 -9.92 16.56
C GLU A 129 -3.26 -9.83 16.65
N SER A 130 -2.67 -10.19 17.80
CA SER A 130 -1.23 -10.02 18.07
C SER A 130 -0.30 -10.83 17.14
N ASN A 131 -0.82 -11.81 16.41
CA ASN A 131 -0.06 -12.51 15.38
C ASN A 131 0.22 -11.66 14.11
N LYS A 132 -0.31 -10.45 14.08
CA LYS A 132 -0.09 -9.46 13.00
C LYS A 132 0.83 -8.31 13.40
N ASP A 133 1.46 -8.40 14.55
CA ASP A 133 2.44 -7.40 14.98
C ASP A 133 3.65 -7.40 14.07
N VAL A 134 4.17 -6.20 13.76
CA VAL A 134 5.35 -5.99 12.93
C VAL A 134 6.37 -5.12 13.69
N ASP A 135 7.59 -5.61 13.86
CA ASP A 135 8.74 -4.85 14.36
C ASP A 135 9.83 -4.90 13.29
N GLN A 136 9.96 -3.83 12.52
CA GLN A 136 10.85 -3.83 11.36
C GLN A 136 11.41 -2.44 11.07
N THR A 137 12.61 -2.42 10.47
CA THR A 137 13.20 -1.21 9.90
C THR A 137 12.92 -1.14 8.40
N PHE A 138 12.31 -0.06 7.98
CA PHE A 138 12.08 0.27 6.58
C PHE A 138 13.11 1.30 6.11
N SER A 139 13.63 1.11 4.89
CA SER A 139 14.69 1.95 4.36
C SER A 139 14.47 2.18 2.87
N ALA A 140 14.58 3.43 2.43
CA ALA A 140 14.56 3.78 1.02
C ALA A 140 15.63 4.85 0.71
N PHE A 141 15.91 5.04 -0.58
CA PHE A 141 16.95 5.97 -1.00
C PHE A 141 16.59 6.65 -2.32
N ARG A 142 17.26 7.79 -2.56
CA ARG A 142 17.30 8.46 -3.87
C ARG A 142 18.71 8.91 -4.18
N ASP A 143 19.06 8.79 -5.45
CA ASP A 143 20.32 9.26 -5.99
C ASP A 143 20.12 10.62 -6.67
N PHE A 144 21.01 11.55 -6.43
CA PHE A 144 21.04 12.86 -7.07
C PHE A 144 22.43 13.18 -7.60
N ASP A 145 22.53 14.15 -8.51
CA ASP A 145 23.81 14.57 -9.06
C ASP A 145 24.66 15.27 -8.01
N SER A 146 25.89 14.80 -7.79
CA SER A 146 26.80 15.38 -6.80
C SER A 146 27.23 16.83 -7.12
N ALA A 147 26.98 17.30 -8.34
CA ALA A 147 27.19 18.70 -8.69
C ALA A 147 26.06 19.64 -8.19
N GLN A 148 24.92 19.07 -7.79
CA GLN A 148 23.82 19.85 -7.21
C GLN A 148 24.03 20.06 -5.72
N ALA A 149 23.74 21.28 -5.24
CA ALA A 149 23.69 21.53 -3.81
C ALA A 149 22.53 20.77 -3.18
N LEU A 150 22.81 20.02 -2.09
CA LEU A 150 21.79 19.21 -1.41
C LEU A 150 20.56 20.04 -1.06
N GLU A 151 20.73 21.23 -0.53
CA GLU A 151 19.67 22.14 -0.07
C GLU A 151 18.65 22.45 -1.18
N SER A 152 19.09 22.39 -2.45
CA SER A 152 18.19 22.68 -3.58
C SER A 152 17.27 21.51 -3.95
N VAL A 153 17.62 20.28 -3.58
CA VAL A 153 16.90 19.04 -3.95
C VAL A 153 16.41 18.25 -2.74
N GLU A 154 16.88 18.57 -1.53
CA GLU A 154 16.66 17.80 -0.30
C GLU A 154 15.18 17.59 0.01
N SER A 155 14.38 18.64 -0.07
CA SER A 155 12.95 18.57 0.22
C SER A 155 12.21 17.59 -0.71
N ASP A 156 12.54 17.58 -2.00
CA ASP A 156 11.93 16.69 -2.98
C ASP A 156 12.42 15.24 -2.80
N LEU A 157 13.71 15.05 -2.51
CA LEU A 157 14.28 13.74 -2.23
C LEU A 157 13.68 13.12 -0.98
N VAL A 158 13.61 13.89 0.11
CA VAL A 158 13.01 13.47 1.38
C VAL A 158 11.56 13.08 1.17
N LYS A 159 10.77 13.90 0.47
CA LYS A 159 9.38 13.59 0.18
C LYS A 159 9.24 12.26 -0.56
N GLN A 160 10.01 12.04 -1.63
CA GLN A 160 9.95 10.79 -2.42
C GLN A 160 10.37 9.56 -1.60
N ILE A 161 11.39 9.70 -0.73
CA ILE A 161 11.86 8.61 0.13
C ILE A 161 10.82 8.29 1.19
N VAL A 162 10.24 9.32 1.82
CA VAL A 162 9.20 9.16 2.83
C VAL A 162 7.94 8.52 2.24
N ASP A 163 7.48 8.96 1.06
CA ASP A 163 6.33 8.37 0.39
C ASP A 163 6.56 6.86 0.13
N GLU A 164 7.77 6.46 -0.32
CA GLU A 164 8.12 5.05 -0.52
C GLU A 164 8.17 4.25 0.78
N ILE A 165 8.76 4.80 1.85
CA ILE A 165 8.80 4.13 3.16
C ILE A 165 7.38 3.95 3.71
N VAL A 166 6.53 4.96 3.61
CA VAL A 166 5.12 4.89 4.03
C VAL A 166 4.36 3.82 3.25
N ASP A 167 4.60 3.69 1.96
CA ASP A 167 4.01 2.62 1.15
C ASP A 167 4.48 1.24 1.58
N MET A 168 5.78 1.08 1.89
CA MET A 168 6.31 -0.19 2.42
C MET A 168 5.69 -0.55 3.77
N ILE A 169 5.56 0.42 4.69
CA ILE A 169 4.91 0.21 6.00
C ILE A 169 3.45 -0.20 5.81
N TYR A 170 2.71 0.53 5.00
CA TYR A 170 1.31 0.24 4.70
C TYR A 170 1.13 -1.18 4.13
N ASN A 171 1.97 -1.56 3.18
CA ASN A 171 1.93 -2.89 2.57
C ASN A 171 2.30 -4.00 3.55
N ALA A 172 3.27 -3.77 4.43
CA ALA A 172 3.69 -4.76 5.43
C ALA A 172 2.66 -4.97 6.55
N THR A 173 1.81 -3.98 6.83
CA THR A 173 0.89 -3.98 7.98
C THR A 173 -0.57 -4.21 7.58
N VAL A 174 -1.05 -3.49 6.57
CA VAL A 174 -2.48 -3.43 6.20
C VAL A 174 -2.80 -4.21 4.93
N ALA A 175 -1.91 -4.16 3.95
CA ALA A 175 -2.13 -4.78 2.63
C ALA A 175 -1.42 -6.13 2.49
N ASN A 176 -1.04 -6.78 3.58
CA ASN A 176 -0.34 -8.06 3.54
C ASN A 176 -1.27 -9.13 2.93
N TRP A 177 -0.90 -9.55 1.71
CA TRP A 177 -1.62 -10.49 0.84
C TRP A 177 -1.22 -11.92 1.17
#